data_5ce79a71b5a4f7bda806958db99964bd
#
_entry.id   5ce79a71b5a4f7bda806958db99964bd
#
_cell.length_a   1.000
_cell.length_b   1.000
_cell.length_c   1.000
_cell.angle_alpha   90.00
_cell.angle_beta   90.00
_cell.angle_gamma   90.00
#
_symmetry.space_group_name_H-M   'P 1'
#
loop_
_entity.id
_entity.type
_entity.pdbx_description
1 polymer ?
#
loop_
_entity_poly.entity_id
_entity_poly.type
_entity_poly.pdbx_seq_one_letter_code
_entity_poly.pdbx_strand_id
1 'polypeptide(L)'
;MLFRSYLPDSRPTYFEVTNALALKLFQAHNVDYGVIETGIGGRYDSTNTVRRADKLAVITRLGLDHIDILGDTLEEIAWQKAGIIPYDGTVVALKPEQNSVREVIEEIARGRQS
;
A
#
# COMPACT_ATOMS: atom_id res chain seq x y z
N MET A 1 4.13 -8.95 7.38
CA MET A 1 4.10 -8.10 8.59
C MET A 1 2.74 -8.08 9.29
N LEU A 2 1.65 -8.03 8.58
CA LEU A 2 0.29 -8.13 9.16
C LEU A 2 0.02 -9.41 9.98
N PHE A 3 0.73 -10.48 9.71
CA PHE A 3 0.56 -11.76 10.41
C PHE A 3 1.29 -11.85 11.76
N ARG A 4 2.21 -10.95 12.04
CA ARG A 4 2.94 -10.96 13.32
C ARG A 4 2.05 -10.63 14.50
N SER A 5 1.07 -9.76 14.32
CA SER A 5 0.13 -9.37 15.38
C SER A 5 -0.88 -10.47 15.77
N TYR A 6 -1.00 -11.53 14.96
CA TYR A 6 -1.88 -12.66 15.25
C TYR A 6 -1.16 -13.86 15.90
N LEU A 7 0.16 -13.80 16.05
CA LEU A 7 0.92 -14.83 16.75
C LEU A 7 0.93 -14.51 18.25
N PRO A 8 0.66 -15.48 19.13
CA PRO A 8 0.53 -15.27 20.57
C PRO A 8 1.74 -14.58 21.22
N ASP A 9 2.93 -14.75 20.65
CA ASP A 9 4.19 -14.22 21.18
C ASP A 9 4.75 -13.02 20.37
N SER A 10 4.01 -12.49 19.37
CA SER A 10 4.49 -11.39 18.56
C SER A 10 4.01 -10.05 19.10
N ARG A 11 4.95 -9.20 19.47
CA ARG A 11 4.64 -7.81 19.79
C ARG A 11 4.53 -7.00 18.50
N PRO A 12 3.53 -6.09 18.38
CA PRO A 12 3.45 -5.19 17.24
C PRO A 12 4.68 -4.28 17.18
N THR A 13 5.08 -3.93 15.99
CA THR A 13 6.15 -2.94 15.78
C THR A 13 5.65 -1.56 16.17
N TYR A 14 6.58 -0.62 16.40
CA TYR A 14 6.24 0.78 16.66
C TYR A 14 5.38 1.38 15.54
N PHE A 15 5.71 1.07 14.28
CA PHE A 15 4.96 1.56 13.13
C PHE A 15 3.53 0.99 13.07
N GLU A 16 3.35 -0.29 13.37
CA GLU A 16 2.01 -0.91 13.44
C GLU A 16 1.15 -0.28 14.55
N VAL A 17 1.74 0.00 15.72
CA VAL A 17 1.03 0.65 16.83
C VAL A 17 0.63 2.07 16.46
N THR A 18 1.55 2.86 15.89
CA THR A 18 1.27 4.24 15.51
C THR A 18 0.25 4.34 14.38
N ASN A 19 0.29 3.42 13.41
CA ASN A 19 -0.73 3.33 12.37
C ASN A 19 -2.12 3.02 12.95
N ALA A 20 -2.21 2.05 13.84
CA ALA A 20 -3.47 1.71 14.52
C ALA A 20 -4.01 2.90 15.34
N LEU A 21 -3.12 3.63 16.04
CA LEU A 21 -3.48 4.84 16.78
C LEU A 21 -4.00 5.94 15.86
N ALA A 22 -3.34 6.17 14.71
CA ALA A 22 -3.79 7.15 13.73
C ALA A 22 -5.20 6.86 13.23
N LEU A 23 -5.49 5.60 12.86
CA LEU A 23 -6.82 5.19 12.43
C LEU A 23 -7.87 5.37 13.53
N LYS A 24 -7.53 5.10 14.80
CA LYS A 24 -8.39 5.35 15.95
C LYS A 24 -8.68 6.84 16.14
N LEU A 25 -7.68 7.69 15.97
CA LEU A 25 -7.84 9.14 16.06
C LEU A 25 -8.71 9.68 14.93
N PHE A 26 -8.53 9.21 13.70
CA PHE A 26 -9.39 9.57 12.57
C PHE A 26 -10.86 9.23 12.87
N GLN A 27 -11.11 8.04 13.42
CA GLN A 27 -12.45 7.63 13.83
C GLN A 27 -13.01 8.51 14.95
N ALA A 28 -12.21 8.79 15.99
CA ALA A 28 -12.64 9.58 17.14
C ALA A 28 -12.96 11.05 16.77
N HIS A 29 -12.26 11.58 15.79
CA HIS A 29 -12.47 12.96 15.31
C HIS A 29 -13.44 13.06 14.12
N ASN A 30 -14.05 11.95 13.71
CA ASN A 30 -14.99 11.88 12.58
C ASN A 30 -14.47 12.60 11.33
N VAL A 31 -13.22 12.33 10.95
CA VAL A 31 -12.62 12.97 9.77
C VAL A 31 -13.33 12.49 8.49
N ASP A 32 -13.58 13.38 7.56
CA ASP A 32 -14.20 13.07 6.27
C ASP A 32 -13.21 12.34 5.35
N TYR A 33 -11.92 12.70 5.41
CA TYR A 33 -10.86 12.11 4.60
C TYR A 33 -9.64 11.81 5.46
N GLY A 34 -9.04 10.63 5.26
CA GLY A 34 -7.75 10.26 5.83
C GLY A 34 -6.71 10.12 4.72
N VAL A 35 -5.60 10.83 4.83
CA VAL A 35 -4.44 10.66 3.94
C VAL A 35 -3.40 9.84 4.68
N ILE A 36 -3.07 8.68 4.12
CA ILE A 36 -2.14 7.72 4.74
C ILE A 36 -1.01 7.45 3.77
N GLU A 37 0.22 7.76 4.19
CA GLU A 37 1.41 7.41 3.43
C GLU A 37 1.85 5.98 3.79
N THR A 38 2.19 5.19 2.78
CA THR A 38 2.78 3.86 2.94
C THR A 38 4.16 3.96 3.59
N GLY A 39 4.45 3.11 4.56
CA GLY A 39 5.76 3.06 5.19
C GLY A 39 6.82 2.43 4.28
N ILE A 40 6.64 1.17 3.90
CA ILE A 40 7.56 0.44 3.00
C ILE A 40 6.76 -0.43 2.04
N GLY A 41 7.09 -0.35 0.76
CA GLY A 41 6.50 -1.19 -0.28
C GLY A 41 5.06 -0.85 -0.58
N GLY A 42 4.14 -1.50 0.07
CA GLY A 42 2.70 -1.27 -0.07
C GLY A 42 1.88 -2.51 0.22
N ARG A 43 2.06 -3.57 -0.54
CA ARG A 43 1.27 -4.81 -0.47
C ARG A 43 1.16 -5.39 0.94
N TYR A 44 2.27 -5.43 1.65
CA TYR A 44 2.38 -6.00 3.00
C TYR A 44 2.60 -4.95 4.08
N ASP A 45 2.49 -3.67 3.72
CA ASP A 45 2.60 -2.59 4.68
C ASP A 45 1.39 -2.55 5.63
N SER A 46 1.63 -2.18 6.89
CA SER A 46 0.58 -2.12 7.90
C SER A 46 -0.50 -1.07 7.58
N THR A 47 -0.18 -0.08 6.74
CA THR A 47 -1.16 0.91 6.26
C THR A 47 -2.15 0.32 5.25
N ASN A 48 -1.83 -0.81 4.62
CA ASN A 48 -2.68 -1.46 3.62
C ASN A 48 -3.78 -2.34 4.24
N THR A 49 -4.33 -1.91 5.37
CA THR A 49 -5.44 -2.58 6.06
C THR A 49 -6.81 -2.03 5.66
N VAL A 50 -6.86 -0.83 5.12
CA VAL A 50 -8.09 -0.19 4.65
C VAL A 50 -8.50 -0.79 3.31
N ARG A 51 -9.65 -1.48 3.28
CA ARG A 51 -10.16 -2.22 2.11
C ARG A 51 -11.50 -1.69 1.61
N ARG A 52 -11.72 -0.39 1.70
CA ARG A 52 -12.96 0.24 1.24
C ARG A 52 -12.91 0.47 -0.27
N ALA A 53 -14.06 0.34 -0.94
CA ALA A 53 -14.19 0.62 -2.38
C ALA A 53 -14.01 2.11 -2.70
N ASP A 54 -14.28 3.02 -1.76
CA ASP A 54 -14.06 4.46 -1.91
C ASP A 54 -12.61 4.89 -1.62
N LYS A 55 -11.70 3.93 -1.42
CA LYS A 55 -10.26 4.20 -1.27
C LYS A 55 -9.69 4.66 -2.62
N LEU A 56 -8.99 5.79 -2.61
CA LEU A 56 -8.12 6.22 -3.69
C LEU A 56 -6.69 5.78 -3.40
N ALA A 57 -6.12 4.96 -4.26
CA ALA A 57 -4.69 4.66 -4.22
C ALA A 57 -3.91 5.62 -5.12
N VAL A 58 -2.83 6.18 -4.59
CA VAL A 58 -1.93 7.06 -5.35
C VAL A 58 -0.55 6.43 -5.40
N ILE A 59 -0.06 6.16 -6.59
CA ILE A 59 1.29 5.63 -6.83
C ILE A 59 2.11 6.72 -7.49
N THR A 60 3.07 7.25 -6.76
CA THR A 60 3.98 8.29 -7.23
C THR A 60 5.14 7.70 -8.03
N ARG A 61 6.23 8.42 -8.17
CA ARG A 61 7.40 7.95 -8.92
C ARG A 61 7.95 6.64 -8.32
N LEU A 62 8.21 5.67 -9.19
CA LEU A 62 8.89 4.44 -8.83
C LEU A 62 10.40 4.63 -8.99
N GLY A 63 11.15 4.12 -8.03
CA GLY A 63 12.61 4.12 -8.04
C GLY A 63 13.15 2.87 -7.37
N LEU A 64 14.42 2.57 -7.60
CA LEU A 64 15.13 1.51 -6.90
C LEU A 64 15.45 1.97 -5.48
N ASP A 65 14.49 1.77 -4.57
CA ASP A 65 14.61 2.07 -3.16
C ASP A 65 14.24 0.84 -2.34
N HIS A 66 14.92 0.63 -1.22
CA HIS A 66 14.71 -0.55 -0.36
C HIS A 66 14.81 -1.89 -1.11
N ILE A 67 15.76 -2.01 -2.03
CA ILE A 67 15.95 -3.20 -2.88
C ILE A 67 16.10 -4.48 -2.06
N ASP A 68 16.76 -4.42 -0.90
CA ASP A 68 16.93 -5.56 0.01
C ASP A 68 15.61 -6.14 0.54
N ILE A 69 14.51 -5.38 0.43
CA ILE A 69 13.20 -5.73 0.99
C ILE A 69 12.14 -5.89 -0.11
N LEU A 70 12.18 -5.04 -1.12
CA LEU A 70 11.10 -4.91 -2.10
C LEU A 70 11.35 -5.68 -3.41
N GLY A 71 12.60 -6.03 -3.69
CA GLY A 71 13.01 -6.73 -4.90
C GLY A 71 14.10 -6.00 -5.68
N ASP A 72 14.77 -6.72 -6.55
CA ASP A 72 15.94 -6.26 -7.31
C ASP A 72 15.55 -5.55 -8.62
N THR A 73 14.29 -5.60 -9.02
CA THR A 73 13.78 -5.03 -10.26
C THR A 73 12.69 -3.98 -10.01
N LEU A 74 12.53 -3.05 -10.95
CA LEU A 74 11.45 -2.06 -10.88
C LEU A 74 10.07 -2.71 -11.00
N GLU A 75 9.96 -3.82 -11.69
CA GLU A 75 8.73 -4.61 -11.81
C GLU A 75 8.31 -5.21 -10.46
N GLU A 76 9.26 -5.76 -9.70
CA GLU A 76 9.00 -6.29 -8.35
C GLU A 76 8.58 -5.17 -7.39
N ILE A 77 9.27 -4.03 -7.45
CA ILE A 77 8.89 -2.85 -6.68
C ILE A 77 7.50 -2.35 -7.07
N ALA A 78 7.19 -2.32 -8.37
CA ALA A 78 5.86 -1.95 -8.87
C ALA A 78 4.78 -2.92 -8.37
N TRP A 79 5.06 -4.21 -8.35
CA TRP A 79 4.15 -5.23 -7.84
C TRP A 79 3.86 -5.03 -6.34
N GLN A 80 4.89 -4.70 -5.56
CA GLN A 80 4.74 -4.39 -4.14
C GLN A 80 3.89 -3.13 -3.94
N LYS A 81 4.22 -2.04 -4.65
CA LYS A 81 3.50 -0.77 -4.51
C LYS A 81 2.06 -0.85 -5.02
N ALA A 82 1.83 -1.51 -6.14
CA ALA A 82 0.49 -1.74 -6.69
C ALA A 82 -0.40 -2.62 -5.78
N GLY A 83 0.19 -3.27 -4.78
CA GLY A 83 -0.54 -3.99 -3.74
C GLY A 83 -1.50 -3.15 -2.91
N ILE A 84 -1.40 -1.81 -2.95
CA ILE A 84 -2.32 -0.90 -2.27
C ILE A 84 -3.59 -0.57 -3.08
N ILE A 85 -3.62 -0.89 -4.37
CA ILE A 85 -4.78 -0.63 -5.23
C ILE A 85 -6.01 -1.33 -4.63
N PRO A 86 -7.12 -0.64 -4.40
CA PRO A 86 -8.32 -1.27 -3.82
C PRO A 86 -9.02 -2.19 -4.84
N TYR A 87 -9.93 -3.02 -4.37
CA TYR A 87 -10.90 -3.70 -5.22
C TYR A 87 -12.09 -2.76 -5.48
N ASP A 88 -12.58 -2.72 -6.71
CA ASP A 88 -13.72 -1.88 -7.15
C ASP A 88 -13.53 -0.39 -6.79
N GLY A 89 -12.28 0.08 -6.77
CA GLY A 89 -11.96 1.43 -6.33
C GLY A 89 -11.29 2.27 -7.41
N THR A 90 -10.43 3.19 -6.98
CA THR A 90 -9.74 4.09 -7.90
C THR A 90 -8.25 4.08 -7.64
N VAL A 91 -7.45 4.07 -8.69
CA VAL A 91 -6.01 4.26 -8.64
C VAL A 91 -5.55 5.38 -9.56
N VAL A 92 -4.65 6.20 -9.07
CA VAL A 92 -3.92 7.19 -9.87
C VAL A 92 -2.44 6.86 -9.76
N ALA A 93 -1.79 6.63 -10.87
CA ALA A 93 -0.36 6.33 -10.92
C ALA A 93 0.37 7.32 -11.82
N LEU A 94 1.54 7.79 -11.36
CA LEU A 94 2.44 8.49 -12.24
C LEU A 94 2.93 7.50 -13.32
N LYS A 95 2.82 7.91 -14.58
CA LYS A 95 3.20 7.05 -15.70
C LYS A 95 4.69 6.65 -15.59
N PRO A 96 5.00 5.35 -15.45
CA PRO A 96 6.38 4.88 -15.45
C PRO A 96 7.03 5.09 -16.82
N GLU A 97 8.35 5.28 -16.82
CA GLU A 97 9.13 5.38 -18.07
C GLU A 97 9.22 4.03 -18.80
N GLN A 98 9.30 2.94 -18.05
CA GLN A 98 9.39 1.59 -18.59
C GLN A 98 7.98 0.97 -18.78
N ASN A 99 7.73 0.44 -19.97
CA ASN A 99 6.46 -0.18 -20.29
C ASN A 99 6.18 -1.43 -19.44
N SER A 100 7.20 -2.24 -19.16
CA SER A 100 7.07 -3.43 -18.30
C SER A 100 6.56 -3.10 -16.89
N VAL A 101 7.06 -2.02 -16.31
CA VAL A 101 6.63 -1.51 -15.01
C VAL A 101 5.17 -1.03 -15.05
N ARG A 102 4.80 -0.33 -16.11
CA ARG A 102 3.42 0.12 -16.34
C ARG A 102 2.47 -1.07 -16.45
N GLU A 103 2.85 -2.09 -17.23
CA GLU A 103 2.04 -3.30 -17.41
C GLU A 103 1.73 -4.01 -16.10
N VAL A 104 2.69 -4.09 -15.17
CA VAL A 104 2.47 -4.65 -13.83
C VAL A 104 1.38 -3.90 -13.07
N ILE A 105 1.42 -2.57 -13.08
CA ILE A 105 0.41 -1.74 -12.38
C ILE A 105 -0.96 -1.91 -13.04
N GLU A 106 -1.02 -1.82 -14.38
CA GLU A 106 -2.27 -1.95 -15.14
C GLU A 106 -2.91 -3.33 -14.99
N GLU A 107 -2.09 -4.39 -14.97
CA GLU A 107 -2.58 -5.76 -14.76
C GLU A 107 -3.23 -5.92 -13.37
N ILE A 108 -2.57 -5.40 -12.34
CA ILE A 108 -3.11 -5.46 -10.97
C ILE A 108 -4.38 -4.61 -10.84
N ALA A 109 -4.40 -3.41 -11.41
CA ALA A 109 -5.58 -2.54 -11.42
C ALA A 109 -6.75 -3.23 -12.12
N ARG A 110 -6.52 -3.76 -13.32
CA ARG A 110 -7.53 -4.48 -14.10
C ARG A 110 -8.07 -5.71 -13.37
N GLY A 111 -7.19 -6.51 -12.74
CA GLY A 111 -7.56 -7.67 -11.95
C GLY A 111 -8.36 -7.32 -10.68
N ARG A 112 -8.32 -6.06 -10.24
CA ARG A 112 -9.07 -5.53 -9.09
C ARG A 112 -10.26 -4.64 -9.49
N GLN A 113 -10.52 -4.50 -10.77
CA GLN A 113 -11.59 -3.65 -11.33
C GLN A 113 -11.45 -2.17 -10.90
N SER A 114 -10.22 -1.67 -10.87
CA SER A 114 -9.87 -0.30 -10.46
C SER A 114 -9.35 0.51 -11.64
#